data_7a3c12614bbe64923b4eb91bea26021c
#
_entry.id   7a3c12614bbe64923b4eb91bea26021c
#
_cell.length_a   1.000
_cell.length_b   1.000
_cell.length_c   1.000
_cell.angle_alpha   90.00
_cell.angle_beta   90.00
_cell.angle_gamma   90.00
#
_symmetry.space_group_name_H-M   'P 1'
#
loop_
_entity.id
_entity.type
_entity.pdbx_description
1 polymer ?
#
loop_
_entity_poly.entity_id
_entity_poly.type
_entity_poly.pdbx_seq_one_letter_code
_entity_poly.pdbx_strand_id
1 'polypeptide(L)'
;MRNKKPPFEITNTMIHEIAEIAELVGKLTSTNQLSANPTLRRTNRIRTIHGSLAIEQNTLSLEQVTAVLNGKQVLAPPKDIAEVKNAYEIYERLEELDPYSVDDLLTAHGIMTRGLVDESGVFRSKPVGVVDQEGHVLHFGTLPQYVPDLVMELLDWVKNSDVHMLIRSCVFHYEFELIHPFADGNGRVGRLWHTLLLSKWNPAFAWLPVESMIHARQPEYYAAINASNDAGESTEFIEFMLSAIKASLIDAIYTSDEMSDGAMDKAAMRWRQIEKFLETHEFIMNADVRILCNV
;
A
#
# COMPACT_ATOMS: atom_id res chain seq x y z
N MET A 1 10.60 -1.92 -32.37
CA MET A 1 9.80 -1.80 -31.13
C MET A 1 9.52 -0.33 -30.91
N ARG A 2 8.27 0.07 -30.86
CA ARG A 2 7.92 1.48 -30.60
C ARG A 2 7.97 1.68 -29.10
N ASN A 3 8.94 2.45 -28.63
CA ASN A 3 9.00 2.97 -27.26
C ASN A 3 7.79 3.91 -27.10
N LYS A 4 6.60 3.35 -26.86
CA LYS A 4 5.39 4.11 -26.75
C LYS A 4 5.29 4.57 -25.31
N LYS A 5 5.64 5.84 -25.06
CA LYS A 5 5.43 6.47 -23.75
C LYS A 5 3.92 6.39 -23.40
N PRO A 6 3.54 5.89 -22.21
CA PRO A 6 2.18 5.94 -21.73
C PRO A 6 1.64 7.38 -21.82
N PRO A 7 0.40 7.59 -22.28
CA PRO A 7 -0.13 8.94 -22.48
C PRO A 7 -0.52 9.57 -21.13
N PHE A 8 0.00 10.74 -20.84
CA PHE A 8 -0.38 11.65 -19.76
C PHE A 8 0.22 13.03 -20.00
N GLU A 9 -0.39 14.03 -19.38
CA GLU A 9 0.09 15.41 -19.34
C GLU A 9 0.54 15.78 -17.92
N ILE A 10 1.61 16.57 -17.79
CA ILE A 10 2.05 17.12 -16.51
C ILE A 10 1.27 18.41 -16.26
N THR A 11 0.45 18.42 -15.21
CA THR A 11 -0.38 19.56 -14.82
C THR A 11 0.27 20.37 -13.70
N ASN A 12 -0.21 21.61 -13.51
CA ASN A 12 0.18 22.43 -12.37
C ASN A 12 -0.22 21.78 -11.04
N THR A 13 -1.35 21.07 -11.00
CA THR A 13 -1.80 20.29 -9.84
C THR A 13 -0.76 19.24 -9.45
N MET A 14 -0.28 18.44 -10.41
CA MET A 14 0.75 17.43 -10.16
C MET A 14 2.05 18.04 -9.61
N ILE A 15 2.48 19.19 -10.18
CA ILE A 15 3.70 19.87 -9.72
C ILE A 15 3.53 20.31 -8.26
N HIS A 16 2.38 20.86 -7.92
CA HIS A 16 2.07 21.31 -6.56
C HIS A 16 2.03 20.13 -5.57
N GLU A 17 1.29 19.08 -5.91
CA GLU A 17 1.21 17.85 -5.10
C GLU A 17 2.58 17.21 -4.87
N ILE A 18 3.42 17.12 -5.90
CA ILE A 18 4.78 16.56 -5.78
C ILE A 18 5.63 17.39 -4.83
N ALA A 19 5.54 18.72 -4.88
CA ALA A 19 6.28 19.61 -3.99
C ALA A 19 5.86 19.41 -2.53
N GLU A 20 4.55 19.34 -2.26
CA GLU A 20 4.01 19.09 -0.92
C GLU A 20 4.37 17.68 -0.41
N ILE A 21 4.26 16.65 -1.26
CA ILE A 21 4.67 15.28 -0.92
C ILE A 21 6.15 15.24 -0.55
N ALA A 22 7.01 15.92 -1.31
CA ALA A 22 8.45 15.96 -1.02
C ALA A 22 8.75 16.62 0.34
N GLU A 23 8.03 17.71 0.69
CA GLU A 23 8.13 18.35 2.01
C GLU A 23 7.69 17.41 3.14
N LEU A 24 6.54 16.75 2.98
CA LEU A 24 6.01 15.81 3.97
C LEU A 24 6.93 14.60 4.17
N VAL A 25 7.48 14.07 3.08
CA VAL A 25 8.51 12.99 3.14
C VAL A 25 9.73 13.47 3.90
N GLY A 26 10.20 14.69 3.67
CA GLY A 26 11.29 15.30 4.42
C GLY A 26 10.99 15.38 5.93
N LYS A 27 9.80 15.82 6.31
CA LYS A 27 9.34 15.87 7.71
C LYS A 27 9.32 14.47 8.34
N LEU A 28 8.67 13.51 7.68
CA LEU A 28 8.55 12.13 8.17
C LEU A 28 9.91 11.45 8.34
N THR A 29 10.83 11.69 7.40
CA THR A 29 12.17 11.10 7.43
C THR A 29 13.07 11.75 8.50
N SER A 30 12.95 13.07 8.71
CA SER A 30 13.76 13.80 9.71
C SER A 30 13.47 13.37 11.15
N THR A 31 12.24 12.97 11.45
CA THR A 31 11.84 12.47 12.77
C THR A 31 12.26 11.01 13.01
N ASN A 32 12.60 10.27 11.95
CA ASN A 32 12.94 8.84 11.97
C ASN A 32 11.90 7.94 12.68
N GLN A 33 10.71 8.47 12.95
CA GLN A 33 9.71 7.79 13.77
C GLN A 33 9.16 6.53 13.10
N LEU A 34 8.91 6.57 11.79
CA LEU A 34 8.35 5.43 11.08
C LEU A 34 9.37 4.28 10.97
N SER A 35 10.64 4.58 10.68
CA SER A 35 11.69 3.56 10.57
C SER A 35 12.12 3.00 11.92
N ALA A 36 12.07 3.81 12.99
CA ALA A 36 12.47 3.40 14.34
C ALA A 36 11.36 2.72 15.15
N ASN A 37 10.07 2.78 14.70
CA ASN A 37 8.94 2.25 15.46
C ASN A 37 8.33 0.98 14.82
N PRO A 38 8.73 -0.23 15.27
CA PRO A 38 8.19 -1.49 14.75
C PRO A 38 6.67 -1.64 14.91
N THR A 39 6.11 -1.07 15.99
CA THR A 39 4.66 -1.13 16.26
C THR A 39 3.89 -0.31 15.22
N LEU A 40 4.37 0.91 14.91
CA LEU A 40 3.75 1.76 13.89
C LEU A 40 3.85 1.10 12.50
N ARG A 41 5.00 0.54 12.14
CA ARG A 41 5.16 -0.21 10.87
C ARG A 41 4.18 -1.38 10.78
N ARG A 42 4.04 -2.18 11.87
CA ARG A 42 3.09 -3.28 11.90
C ARG A 42 1.65 -2.80 11.74
N THR A 43 1.26 -1.76 12.46
CA THR A 43 -0.08 -1.16 12.36
C THR A 43 -0.36 -0.68 10.94
N ASN A 44 0.57 0.04 10.34
CA ASN A 44 0.44 0.52 8.97
C ASN A 44 0.39 -0.63 7.95
N ARG A 45 1.20 -1.69 8.12
CA ARG A 45 1.14 -2.89 7.28
C ARG A 45 -0.25 -3.54 7.33
N ILE A 46 -0.84 -3.65 8.51
CA ILE A 46 -2.20 -4.20 8.68
C ILE A 46 -3.23 -3.31 7.97
N ARG A 47 -3.12 -1.97 8.09
CA ARG A 47 -3.99 -1.01 7.40
C ARG A 47 -3.84 -1.10 5.88
N THR A 48 -2.63 -1.22 5.37
CA THR A 48 -2.33 -1.45 3.94
C THR A 48 -3.06 -2.69 3.43
N ILE A 49 -2.86 -3.83 4.10
CA ILE A 49 -3.47 -5.11 3.70
C ILE A 49 -4.99 -5.01 3.75
N HIS A 50 -5.54 -4.52 4.86
CA HIS A 50 -6.99 -4.33 4.99
C HIS A 50 -7.53 -3.45 3.86
N GLY A 51 -6.95 -2.28 3.62
CA GLY A 51 -7.40 -1.34 2.58
C GLY A 51 -7.34 -1.96 1.18
N SER A 52 -6.22 -2.61 0.84
CA SER A 52 -6.06 -3.27 -0.46
C SER A 52 -7.07 -4.39 -0.70
N LEU A 53 -7.36 -5.20 0.33
CA LEU A 53 -8.32 -6.29 0.22
C LEU A 53 -9.78 -5.80 0.25
N ALA A 54 -10.08 -4.77 1.04
CA ALA A 54 -11.43 -4.20 1.11
C ALA A 54 -11.87 -3.56 -0.21
N ILE A 55 -10.95 -2.97 -0.99
CA ILE A 55 -11.23 -2.51 -2.35
C ILE A 55 -11.74 -3.67 -3.23
N GLU A 56 -11.22 -4.88 -3.03
CA GLU A 56 -11.62 -6.11 -3.74
C GLU A 56 -12.74 -6.88 -3.01
N GLN A 57 -13.51 -6.20 -2.17
CA GLN A 57 -14.69 -6.75 -1.48
C GLN A 57 -14.38 -7.85 -0.44
N ASN A 58 -13.15 -7.95 0.07
CA ASN A 58 -12.89 -8.78 1.24
C ASN A 58 -13.69 -8.24 2.44
N THR A 59 -14.38 -9.13 3.15
CA THR A 59 -15.39 -8.75 4.15
C THR A 59 -14.83 -8.57 5.57
N LEU A 60 -13.56 -8.84 5.78
CA LEU A 60 -12.93 -8.77 7.10
C LEU A 60 -12.73 -7.32 7.56
N SER A 61 -13.16 -7.02 8.78
CA SER A 61 -12.84 -5.74 9.42
C SER A 61 -11.35 -5.63 9.76
N LEU A 62 -10.89 -4.42 10.05
CA LEU A 62 -9.49 -4.18 10.46
C LEU A 62 -9.11 -4.99 11.70
N GLU A 63 -10.04 -5.14 12.66
CA GLU A 63 -9.86 -5.95 13.86
C GLU A 63 -9.76 -7.44 13.52
N GLN A 64 -10.56 -7.93 12.58
CA GLN A 64 -10.52 -9.32 12.13
C GLN A 64 -9.23 -9.61 11.35
N VAL A 65 -8.79 -8.71 10.46
CA VAL A 65 -7.48 -8.81 9.79
C VAL A 65 -6.36 -8.87 10.83
N THR A 66 -6.39 -7.98 11.83
CA THR A 66 -5.43 -7.98 12.93
C THR A 66 -5.45 -9.30 13.72
N ALA A 67 -6.63 -9.85 13.98
CA ALA A 67 -6.78 -11.12 14.69
C ALA A 67 -6.20 -12.30 13.88
N VAL A 68 -6.48 -12.38 12.57
CA VAL A 68 -5.92 -13.38 11.66
C VAL A 68 -4.39 -13.32 11.67
N LEU A 69 -3.80 -12.14 11.55
CA LEU A 69 -2.34 -11.94 11.53
C LEU A 69 -1.67 -12.19 12.90
N ASN A 70 -2.45 -12.17 13.99
CA ASN A 70 -2.01 -12.58 15.32
C ASN A 70 -2.25 -14.08 15.60
N GLY A 71 -2.64 -14.86 14.59
CA GLY A 71 -2.88 -16.31 14.73
C GLY A 71 -4.16 -16.67 15.51
N LYS A 72 -5.07 -15.71 15.72
CA LYS A 72 -6.36 -15.97 16.38
C LYS A 72 -7.35 -16.57 15.39
N GLN A 73 -8.27 -17.38 15.90
CA GLN A 73 -9.38 -17.87 15.10
C GLN A 73 -10.39 -16.75 14.85
N VAL A 74 -10.78 -16.59 13.58
CA VAL A 74 -11.80 -15.62 13.13
C VAL A 74 -12.88 -16.38 12.38
N LEU A 75 -14.13 -16.10 12.70
CA LEU A 75 -15.27 -16.64 11.95
C LEU A 75 -15.50 -15.75 10.72
N ALA A 76 -15.05 -16.23 9.57
CA ALA A 76 -15.16 -15.53 8.28
C ALA A 76 -15.04 -16.52 7.11
N PRO A 77 -15.35 -16.13 5.88
CA PRO A 77 -15.13 -16.98 4.70
C PRO A 77 -13.67 -17.44 4.60
N PRO A 78 -13.41 -18.74 4.37
CA PRO A 78 -12.03 -19.25 4.24
C PRO A 78 -11.22 -18.53 3.16
N LYS A 79 -11.86 -18.09 2.06
CA LYS A 79 -11.26 -17.28 1.00
C LYS A 79 -10.69 -15.98 1.57
N ASP A 80 -11.50 -15.23 2.32
CA ASP A 80 -11.11 -13.92 2.84
C ASP A 80 -9.92 -14.04 3.81
N ILE A 81 -9.91 -15.09 4.65
CA ILE A 81 -8.78 -15.39 5.54
C ILE A 81 -7.52 -15.75 4.75
N ALA A 82 -7.65 -16.52 3.66
CA ALA A 82 -6.52 -16.89 2.81
C ALA A 82 -5.94 -15.65 2.11
N GLU A 83 -6.79 -14.75 1.60
CA GLU A 83 -6.36 -13.48 1.00
C GLU A 83 -5.52 -12.64 1.97
N VAL A 84 -5.95 -12.50 3.24
CA VAL A 84 -5.19 -11.77 4.27
C VAL A 84 -3.81 -12.39 4.49
N LYS A 85 -3.72 -13.72 4.61
CA LYS A 85 -2.45 -14.41 4.83
C LYS A 85 -1.50 -14.28 3.64
N ASN A 86 -2.04 -14.45 2.43
CA ASN A 86 -1.27 -14.32 1.19
C ASN A 86 -0.74 -12.88 1.00
N ALA A 87 -1.61 -11.89 1.21
CA ALA A 87 -1.22 -10.49 1.14
C ALA A 87 -0.14 -10.17 2.19
N TYR A 88 -0.30 -10.63 3.44
CA TYR A 88 0.71 -10.41 4.46
C TYR A 88 2.06 -11.00 4.06
N GLU A 89 2.08 -12.25 3.57
CA GLU A 89 3.32 -12.92 3.15
C GLU A 89 4.08 -12.13 2.08
N ILE A 90 3.39 -11.66 1.04
CA ILE A 90 4.07 -10.93 -0.03
C ILE A 90 4.48 -9.51 0.37
N TYR A 91 3.69 -8.82 1.20
CA TYR A 91 4.07 -7.51 1.72
C TYR A 91 5.27 -7.56 2.67
N GLU A 92 5.45 -8.64 3.45
CA GLU A 92 6.65 -8.84 4.27
C GLU A 92 7.91 -9.07 3.42
N ARG A 93 7.73 -9.57 2.19
CA ARG A 93 8.82 -9.81 1.24
C ARG A 93 9.00 -8.68 0.22
N LEU A 94 8.33 -7.53 0.43
CA LEU A 94 8.35 -6.41 -0.52
C LEU A 94 9.76 -5.96 -0.92
N GLU A 95 10.69 -5.91 0.05
CA GLU A 95 12.06 -5.44 -0.18
C GLU A 95 12.91 -6.42 -0.98
N GLU A 96 12.53 -7.71 -1.04
CA GLU A 96 13.20 -8.77 -1.81
C GLU A 96 12.94 -8.66 -3.31
N LEU A 97 11.86 -7.95 -3.71
CA LEU A 97 11.39 -7.87 -5.09
C LEU A 97 12.14 -6.81 -5.90
N ASP A 98 12.49 -7.15 -7.13
CA ASP A 98 12.91 -6.18 -8.16
C ASP A 98 11.67 -5.64 -8.88
N PRO A 99 11.34 -4.32 -8.75
CA PRO A 99 10.17 -3.74 -9.38
C PRO A 99 10.20 -3.74 -10.91
N TYR A 100 11.32 -4.11 -11.52
CA TYR A 100 11.53 -4.15 -12.96
C TYR A 100 11.59 -5.57 -13.53
N SER A 101 11.40 -6.59 -12.67
CA SER A 101 11.46 -8.00 -13.02
C SER A 101 10.06 -8.56 -13.28
N VAL A 102 9.84 -9.14 -14.45
CA VAL A 102 8.60 -9.89 -14.77
C VAL A 102 8.49 -11.13 -13.89
N ASP A 103 9.60 -11.82 -13.63
CA ASP A 103 9.61 -13.05 -12.81
C ASP A 103 9.19 -12.75 -11.37
N ASP A 104 9.61 -11.59 -10.81
CA ASP A 104 9.21 -11.16 -9.48
C ASP A 104 7.74 -10.73 -9.46
N LEU A 105 7.25 -10.09 -10.52
CA LEU A 105 5.84 -9.77 -10.69
C LEU A 105 4.97 -11.05 -10.70
N LEU A 106 5.37 -12.06 -11.44
CA LEU A 106 4.69 -13.36 -11.50
C LEU A 106 4.78 -14.08 -10.14
N THR A 107 5.93 -14.02 -9.47
CA THR A 107 6.10 -14.57 -8.11
C THR A 107 5.19 -13.88 -7.11
N ALA A 108 5.12 -12.55 -7.14
CA ALA A 108 4.24 -11.78 -6.26
C ALA A 108 2.76 -12.11 -6.48
N HIS A 109 2.33 -12.21 -7.75
CA HIS A 109 0.99 -12.66 -8.08
C HIS A 109 0.73 -14.09 -7.58
N GLY A 110 1.69 -15.00 -7.77
CA GLY A 110 1.59 -16.40 -7.31
C GLY A 110 1.39 -16.52 -5.80
N ILE A 111 2.10 -15.69 -5.02
CA ILE A 111 1.92 -15.66 -3.56
C ILE A 111 0.58 -15.03 -3.20
N MET A 112 0.25 -13.88 -3.80
CA MET A 112 -0.99 -13.12 -3.53
C MET A 112 -2.25 -13.96 -3.78
N THR A 113 -2.24 -14.81 -4.81
CA THR A 113 -3.41 -15.57 -5.27
C THR A 113 -3.34 -17.06 -4.97
N ARG A 114 -2.36 -17.51 -4.15
CA ARG A 114 -2.14 -18.92 -3.82
C ARG A 114 -3.39 -19.58 -3.24
N GLY A 115 -3.87 -20.65 -3.92
CA GLY A 115 -5.05 -21.40 -3.50
C GLY A 115 -6.38 -20.66 -3.72
N LEU A 116 -6.38 -19.52 -4.41
CA LEU A 116 -7.56 -18.71 -4.69
C LEU A 116 -7.98 -18.77 -6.16
N VAL A 117 -7.02 -18.93 -7.07
CA VAL A 117 -7.24 -18.98 -8.52
C VAL A 117 -6.42 -20.11 -9.17
N ASP A 118 -6.90 -20.61 -10.31
CA ASP A 118 -6.23 -21.69 -11.03
C ASP A 118 -4.94 -21.20 -11.73
N GLU A 119 -4.99 -20.03 -12.36
CA GLU A 119 -3.85 -19.41 -13.07
C GLU A 119 -3.04 -18.51 -12.13
N SER A 120 -2.51 -19.08 -11.02
CA SER A 120 -1.71 -18.35 -10.05
C SER A 120 -0.24 -18.25 -10.50
N GLY A 121 0.36 -17.05 -10.48
CA GLY A 121 1.76 -16.83 -10.85
C GLY A 121 2.05 -16.87 -12.35
N VAL A 122 1.04 -16.77 -13.19
CA VAL A 122 1.17 -16.76 -14.65
C VAL A 122 0.26 -15.71 -15.28
N PHE A 123 0.62 -15.20 -16.43
CA PHE A 123 -0.28 -14.35 -17.20
C PHE A 123 -1.48 -15.15 -17.67
N ARG A 124 -2.63 -14.50 -17.74
CA ARG A 124 -3.87 -15.14 -18.18
C ARG A 124 -3.78 -15.65 -19.62
N SER A 125 -4.43 -16.78 -19.83
CA SER A 125 -4.51 -17.42 -21.15
C SER A 125 -5.79 -17.05 -21.93
N LYS A 126 -6.79 -16.44 -21.24
CA LYS A 126 -8.11 -16.12 -21.81
C LYS A 126 -8.37 -14.60 -21.80
N PRO A 127 -9.21 -14.11 -22.72
CA PRO A 127 -9.72 -12.74 -22.63
C PRO A 127 -10.47 -12.52 -21.33
N VAL A 128 -10.38 -11.30 -20.76
CA VAL A 128 -11.12 -10.87 -19.57
C VAL A 128 -11.80 -9.55 -19.84
N GLY A 129 -12.94 -9.32 -19.16
CA GLY A 129 -13.60 -8.02 -19.06
C GLY A 129 -13.58 -7.56 -17.62
N VAL A 130 -13.28 -6.30 -17.39
CA VAL A 130 -13.49 -5.64 -16.12
C VAL A 130 -14.94 -5.21 -16.07
N VAL A 131 -15.68 -5.65 -15.07
CA VAL A 131 -17.10 -5.34 -14.91
C VAL A 131 -17.35 -4.54 -13.63
N ASP A 132 -18.34 -3.68 -13.63
CA ASP A 132 -18.81 -3.01 -12.42
C ASP A 132 -19.63 -3.97 -11.52
N GLN A 133 -20.11 -3.44 -10.39
CA GLN A 133 -20.94 -4.21 -9.45
C GLN A 133 -22.29 -4.65 -10.03
N GLU A 134 -22.74 -4.00 -11.09
CA GLU A 134 -24.00 -4.27 -11.79
C GLU A 134 -23.81 -5.24 -12.98
N GLY A 135 -22.55 -5.62 -13.26
CA GLY A 135 -22.19 -6.54 -14.35
C GLY A 135 -22.01 -5.88 -15.72
N HIS A 136 -21.98 -4.55 -15.80
CA HIS A 136 -21.65 -3.85 -17.04
C HIS A 136 -20.14 -3.91 -17.29
N VAL A 137 -19.76 -4.16 -18.54
CA VAL A 137 -18.36 -4.20 -18.93
C VAL A 137 -17.82 -2.76 -18.99
N LEU A 138 -16.93 -2.43 -18.05
CA LEU A 138 -16.23 -1.14 -18.00
C LEU A 138 -15.08 -1.09 -19.00
N HIS A 139 -14.35 -2.20 -19.14
CA HIS A 139 -13.19 -2.29 -19.98
C HIS A 139 -12.93 -3.74 -20.41
N PHE A 140 -12.48 -3.95 -21.65
CA PHE A 140 -11.94 -5.23 -22.09
C PHE A 140 -10.42 -5.20 -21.92
N GLY A 141 -9.90 -6.09 -21.11
CA GLY A 141 -8.45 -6.28 -20.99
C GLY A 141 -7.82 -6.59 -22.36
N THR A 142 -6.56 -6.26 -22.49
CA THR A 142 -5.76 -6.55 -23.68
C THR A 142 -5.86 -8.02 -24.08
N LEU A 143 -5.79 -8.35 -25.38
CA LEU A 143 -5.77 -9.75 -25.83
C LEU A 143 -4.57 -10.50 -25.21
N PRO A 144 -4.78 -11.73 -24.69
CA PRO A 144 -3.78 -12.45 -23.89
C PRO A 144 -2.40 -12.58 -24.56
N GLN A 145 -2.37 -12.73 -25.87
CA GLN A 145 -1.14 -12.87 -26.65
C GLN A 145 -0.22 -11.64 -26.60
N TYR A 146 -0.74 -10.47 -26.28
CA TYR A 146 0.04 -9.22 -26.17
C TYR A 146 0.41 -8.86 -24.73
N VAL A 147 -0.17 -9.53 -23.74
CA VAL A 147 0.03 -9.22 -22.32
C VAL A 147 1.51 -9.30 -21.92
N PRO A 148 2.28 -10.35 -22.23
CA PRO A 148 3.68 -10.42 -21.81
C PRO A 148 4.52 -9.27 -22.35
N ASP A 149 4.35 -8.94 -23.63
CA ASP A 149 5.12 -7.87 -24.28
C ASP A 149 4.77 -6.50 -23.69
N LEU A 150 3.48 -6.22 -23.46
CA LEU A 150 3.04 -4.95 -22.89
C LEU A 150 3.49 -4.77 -21.43
N VAL A 151 3.49 -5.83 -20.63
CA VAL A 151 4.02 -5.78 -19.25
C VAL A 151 5.52 -5.53 -19.27
N MET A 152 6.27 -6.19 -20.15
CA MET A 152 7.71 -5.94 -20.30
C MET A 152 7.99 -4.49 -20.74
N GLU A 153 7.25 -3.98 -21.74
CA GLU A 153 7.38 -2.59 -22.20
C GLU A 153 7.04 -1.58 -21.08
N LEU A 154 6.03 -1.86 -20.27
CA LEU A 154 5.64 -1.00 -19.14
C LEU A 154 6.74 -0.98 -18.07
N LEU A 155 7.28 -2.13 -17.67
CA LEU A 155 8.37 -2.22 -16.69
C LEU A 155 9.64 -1.55 -17.19
N ASP A 156 9.97 -1.73 -18.49
CA ASP A 156 11.10 -1.06 -19.12
C ASP A 156 10.94 0.47 -19.14
N TRP A 157 9.74 0.97 -19.47
CA TRP A 157 9.42 2.38 -19.40
C TRP A 157 9.58 2.94 -17.97
N VAL A 158 9.04 2.26 -16.96
CA VAL A 158 9.17 2.68 -15.56
C VAL A 158 10.63 2.73 -15.13
N LYS A 159 11.45 1.77 -15.57
CA LYS A 159 12.88 1.70 -15.26
C LYS A 159 13.67 2.85 -15.87
N ASN A 160 13.45 3.12 -17.15
CA ASN A 160 14.32 3.97 -17.97
C ASN A 160 13.80 5.40 -18.17
N SER A 161 12.57 5.71 -17.73
CA SER A 161 11.98 7.05 -17.86
C SER A 161 12.68 8.07 -16.96
N ASP A 162 12.82 9.30 -17.42
CA ASP A 162 13.28 10.47 -16.66
C ASP A 162 12.17 11.16 -15.85
N VAL A 163 10.93 10.69 -15.98
CA VAL A 163 9.78 11.20 -15.21
C VAL A 163 9.94 10.88 -13.74
N HIS A 164 9.49 11.78 -12.86
CA HIS A 164 9.59 11.59 -11.41
C HIS A 164 8.91 10.31 -10.94
N MET A 165 9.47 9.59 -9.96
CA MET A 165 8.99 8.28 -9.52
C MET A 165 7.54 8.32 -9.01
N LEU A 166 7.12 9.40 -8.37
CA LEU A 166 5.71 9.58 -7.94
C LEU A 166 4.74 9.48 -9.13
N ILE A 167 5.08 10.07 -10.27
CA ILE A 167 4.27 9.97 -11.49
C ILE A 167 4.41 8.59 -12.11
N ARG A 168 5.65 8.08 -12.24
CA ARG A 168 5.89 6.74 -12.86
C ARG A 168 5.13 5.62 -12.16
N SER A 169 5.07 5.65 -10.83
CA SER A 169 4.34 4.65 -10.05
C SER A 169 2.82 4.73 -10.27
N CYS A 170 2.27 5.94 -10.42
CA CYS A 170 0.86 6.13 -10.75
C CYS A 170 0.54 5.67 -12.18
N VAL A 171 1.38 6.04 -13.15
CA VAL A 171 1.25 5.59 -14.54
C VAL A 171 1.34 4.06 -14.62
N PHE A 172 2.32 3.46 -13.92
CA PHE A 172 2.41 2.00 -13.86
C PHE A 172 1.10 1.38 -13.35
N HIS A 173 0.56 1.90 -12.25
CA HIS A 173 -0.66 1.38 -11.66
C HIS A 173 -1.84 1.43 -12.66
N TYR A 174 -2.05 2.57 -13.31
CA TYR A 174 -3.10 2.74 -14.31
C TYR A 174 -2.92 1.81 -15.51
N GLU A 175 -1.75 1.82 -16.14
CA GLU A 175 -1.46 0.98 -17.32
C GLU A 175 -1.55 -0.52 -17.00
N PHE A 176 -1.14 -0.91 -15.78
CA PHE A 176 -1.25 -2.28 -15.32
C PHE A 176 -2.71 -2.72 -15.19
N GLU A 177 -3.59 -1.86 -14.64
CA GLU A 177 -5.03 -2.12 -14.61
C GLU A 177 -5.64 -2.16 -16.00
N LEU A 178 -5.16 -1.33 -16.93
CA LEU A 178 -5.62 -1.31 -18.32
C LEU A 178 -5.21 -2.58 -19.09
N ILE A 179 -3.95 -3.04 -18.94
CA ILE A 179 -3.46 -4.29 -19.52
C ILE A 179 -4.20 -5.48 -18.93
N HIS A 180 -4.47 -5.44 -17.64
CA HIS A 180 -5.15 -6.48 -16.86
C HIS A 180 -4.52 -7.85 -17.05
N PRO A 181 -3.25 -8.04 -16.64
CA PRO A 181 -2.43 -9.18 -17.07
C PRO A 181 -2.83 -10.54 -16.49
N PHE A 182 -3.61 -10.59 -15.43
CA PHE A 182 -3.99 -11.79 -14.71
C PHE A 182 -5.48 -12.10 -14.82
N ALA A 183 -5.85 -13.34 -14.56
CA ALA A 183 -7.26 -13.77 -14.54
C ALA A 183 -8.02 -13.18 -13.34
N ASP A 184 -7.32 -12.99 -12.20
CA ASP A 184 -7.80 -12.34 -10.96
C ASP A 184 -6.58 -11.78 -10.22
N GLY A 185 -6.79 -10.84 -9.30
CA GLY A 185 -5.75 -10.27 -8.45
C GLY A 185 -4.98 -9.09 -9.04
N ASN A 186 -5.41 -8.56 -10.20
CA ASN A 186 -4.75 -7.41 -10.83
C ASN A 186 -4.71 -6.20 -9.89
N GLY A 187 -5.82 -5.78 -9.31
CA GLY A 187 -5.87 -4.64 -8.39
C GLY A 187 -4.96 -4.81 -7.18
N ARG A 188 -4.94 -5.99 -6.56
CA ARG A 188 -4.07 -6.29 -5.40
C ARG A 188 -2.60 -6.21 -5.78
N VAL A 189 -2.20 -6.77 -6.92
CA VAL A 189 -0.81 -6.73 -7.40
C VAL A 189 -0.43 -5.35 -7.90
N GLY A 190 -1.30 -4.64 -8.61
CA GLY A 190 -1.08 -3.26 -9.06
C GLY A 190 -0.78 -2.31 -7.89
N ARG A 191 -1.55 -2.39 -6.80
CA ARG A 191 -1.31 -1.61 -5.57
C ARG A 191 -0.02 -2.02 -4.85
N LEU A 192 0.25 -3.32 -4.72
CA LEU A 192 1.52 -3.82 -4.18
C LEU A 192 2.71 -3.26 -4.98
N TRP A 193 2.63 -3.30 -6.30
CA TRP A 193 3.71 -2.84 -7.18
C TRP A 193 3.88 -1.33 -7.15
N HIS A 194 2.79 -0.59 -7.04
CA HIS A 194 2.82 0.86 -6.80
C HIS A 194 3.58 1.18 -5.51
N THR A 195 3.28 0.49 -4.41
CA THR A 195 3.99 0.62 -3.13
C THR A 195 5.47 0.23 -3.26
N LEU A 196 5.78 -0.86 -3.98
CA LEU A 196 7.15 -1.29 -4.25
C LEU A 196 7.95 -0.21 -5.03
N LEU A 197 7.39 0.33 -6.09
CA LEU A 197 8.01 1.41 -6.88
C LEU A 197 8.29 2.65 -6.03
N LEU A 198 7.31 3.08 -5.24
CA LEU A 198 7.48 4.22 -4.33
C LEU A 198 8.56 3.95 -3.27
N SER A 199 8.66 2.73 -2.76
CA SER A 199 9.66 2.35 -1.77
C SER A 199 11.09 2.41 -2.29
N LYS A 200 11.30 2.23 -3.60
CA LYS A 200 12.62 2.41 -4.26
C LYS A 200 13.01 3.89 -4.38
N TRP A 201 12.03 4.79 -4.42
CA TRP A 201 12.29 6.24 -4.34
C TRP A 201 12.56 6.68 -2.90
N ASN A 202 11.71 6.27 -1.95
CA ASN A 202 11.92 6.53 -0.53
C ASN A 202 11.42 5.34 0.31
N PRO A 203 12.30 4.72 1.13
CA PRO A 203 11.97 3.52 1.92
C PRO A 203 10.77 3.68 2.87
N ALA A 204 10.42 4.91 3.28
CA ALA A 204 9.26 5.15 4.13
C ALA A 204 7.95 4.66 3.47
N PHE A 205 7.87 4.70 2.14
CA PHE A 205 6.68 4.25 1.41
C PHE A 205 6.38 2.75 1.54
N ALA A 206 7.37 1.93 1.88
CA ALA A 206 7.10 0.52 2.22
C ALA A 206 6.14 0.35 3.40
N TRP A 207 5.96 1.39 4.21
CA TRP A 207 5.21 1.37 5.46
C TRP A 207 4.06 2.39 5.51
N LEU A 208 3.78 3.09 4.41
CA LEU A 208 2.68 4.06 4.32
C LEU A 208 1.42 3.36 3.81
N PRO A 209 0.28 3.47 4.51
CA PRO A 209 -0.95 2.80 4.14
C PRO A 209 -1.74 3.58 3.06
N VAL A 210 -1.13 3.77 1.88
CA VAL A 210 -1.75 4.49 0.75
C VAL A 210 -3.06 3.82 0.34
N GLU A 211 -3.11 2.49 0.39
CA GLU A 211 -4.29 1.68 0.08
C GLU A 211 -5.48 1.98 1.01
N SER A 212 -5.23 2.36 2.25
CA SER A 212 -6.29 2.81 3.17
C SER A 212 -6.93 4.11 2.71
N MET A 213 -6.14 5.03 2.15
CA MET A 213 -6.64 6.30 1.60
C MET A 213 -7.41 6.07 0.30
N ILE A 214 -6.96 5.13 -0.54
CA ILE A 214 -7.70 4.72 -1.74
C ILE A 214 -9.03 4.08 -1.35
N HIS A 215 -9.04 3.16 -0.39
CA HIS A 215 -10.26 2.51 0.11
C HIS A 215 -11.26 3.52 0.68
N ALA A 216 -10.79 4.47 1.49
CA ALA A 216 -11.66 5.51 2.05
C ALA A 216 -12.31 6.42 0.97
N ARG A 217 -11.72 6.47 -0.21
CA ARG A 217 -12.16 7.27 -1.36
C ARG A 217 -12.42 6.39 -2.60
N GLN A 218 -12.86 5.16 -2.37
CA GLN A 218 -13.02 4.16 -3.43
C GLN A 218 -13.92 4.61 -4.61
N PRO A 219 -15.04 5.33 -4.40
CA PRO A 219 -15.81 5.88 -5.52
C PRO A 219 -15.00 6.86 -6.39
N GLU A 220 -14.17 7.71 -5.78
CA GLU A 220 -13.32 8.66 -6.49
C GLU A 220 -12.21 7.94 -7.26
N TYR A 221 -11.65 6.87 -6.69
CA TYR A 221 -10.66 6.02 -7.34
C TYR A 221 -11.19 5.42 -8.64
N TYR A 222 -12.38 4.83 -8.62
CA TYR A 222 -13.01 4.29 -9.84
C TYR A 222 -13.44 5.40 -10.81
N ALA A 223 -13.89 6.54 -10.31
CA ALA A 223 -14.20 7.70 -11.16
C ALA A 223 -12.95 8.20 -11.91
N ALA A 224 -11.79 8.26 -11.24
CA ALA A 224 -10.53 8.65 -11.86
C ALA A 224 -10.04 7.63 -12.92
N ILE A 225 -10.22 6.33 -12.68
CA ILE A 225 -9.94 5.29 -13.68
C ILE A 225 -10.84 5.48 -14.90
N ASN A 226 -12.15 5.66 -14.70
CA ASN A 226 -13.10 5.81 -15.80
C ASN A 226 -12.85 7.09 -16.61
N ALA A 227 -12.61 8.22 -15.93
CA ALA A 227 -12.26 9.48 -16.61
C ALA A 227 -10.98 9.35 -17.45
N SER A 228 -9.96 8.66 -16.92
CA SER A 228 -8.73 8.37 -17.64
C SER A 228 -8.95 7.43 -18.84
N ASN A 229 -9.81 6.42 -18.70
CA ASN A 229 -10.20 5.54 -19.81
C ASN A 229 -10.90 6.31 -20.92
N ASP A 230 -11.84 7.19 -20.58
CA ASP A 230 -12.58 8.02 -21.53
C ASP A 230 -11.67 9.02 -22.26
N ALA A 231 -10.69 9.59 -21.54
CA ALA A 231 -9.70 10.50 -22.12
C ALA A 231 -8.62 9.76 -22.94
N GLY A 232 -8.42 8.46 -22.71
CA GLY A 232 -7.33 7.68 -23.31
C GLY A 232 -5.94 8.07 -22.78
N GLU A 233 -5.86 8.62 -21.57
CA GLU A 233 -4.64 9.03 -20.90
C GLU A 233 -4.80 8.98 -19.37
N SER A 234 -3.69 8.93 -18.62
CA SER A 234 -3.71 8.68 -17.17
C SER A 234 -3.66 9.93 -16.29
N THR A 235 -3.82 11.14 -16.82
CA THR A 235 -3.66 12.41 -16.09
C THR A 235 -4.56 12.49 -14.85
N GLU A 236 -5.86 12.29 -15.00
CA GLU A 236 -6.84 12.32 -13.89
C GLU A 236 -6.52 11.27 -12.81
N PHE A 237 -6.14 10.08 -13.21
CA PHE A 237 -5.74 9.02 -12.29
C PHE A 237 -4.47 9.38 -11.51
N ILE A 238 -3.47 9.99 -12.16
CA ILE A 238 -2.24 10.44 -11.51
C ILE A 238 -2.56 11.49 -10.44
N GLU A 239 -3.41 12.49 -10.75
CA GLU A 239 -3.79 13.53 -9.80
C GLU A 239 -4.50 12.94 -8.57
N PHE A 240 -5.44 12.01 -8.77
CA PHE A 240 -6.09 11.29 -7.68
C PHE A 240 -5.07 10.54 -6.80
N MET A 241 -4.16 9.79 -7.42
CA MET A 241 -3.18 8.99 -6.70
C MET A 241 -2.19 9.86 -5.91
N LEU A 242 -1.72 10.98 -6.47
CA LEU A 242 -0.87 11.93 -5.74
C LEU A 242 -1.60 12.49 -4.51
N SER A 243 -2.88 12.84 -4.65
CA SER A 243 -3.72 13.28 -3.51
C SER A 243 -3.85 12.19 -2.44
N ALA A 244 -4.01 10.91 -2.82
CA ALA A 244 -4.07 9.79 -1.89
C ALA A 244 -2.73 9.55 -1.17
N ILE A 245 -1.61 9.65 -1.88
CA ILE A 245 -0.26 9.58 -1.32
C ILE A 245 -0.05 10.69 -0.29
N LYS A 246 -0.39 11.94 -0.63
CA LYS A 246 -0.30 13.08 0.29
C LYS A 246 -1.13 12.85 1.55
N ALA A 247 -2.38 12.42 1.40
CA ALA A 247 -3.25 12.12 2.53
C ALA A 247 -2.66 11.04 3.46
N SER A 248 -2.04 10.00 2.88
CA SER A 248 -1.39 8.94 3.67
C SER A 248 -0.16 9.44 4.44
N LEU A 249 0.62 10.36 3.87
CA LEU A 249 1.75 11.00 4.56
C LEU A 249 1.29 11.87 5.72
N ILE A 250 0.25 12.68 5.51
CA ILE A 250 -0.35 13.51 6.56
C ILE A 250 -0.86 12.64 7.72
N ASP A 251 -1.62 11.58 7.42
CA ASP A 251 -2.13 10.64 8.42
C ASP A 251 -0.98 9.95 9.20
N ALA A 252 0.09 9.55 8.52
CA ALA A 252 1.24 8.92 9.16
C ALA A 252 1.99 9.88 10.10
N ILE A 253 2.12 11.16 9.74
CA ILE A 253 2.74 12.18 10.60
C ILE A 253 1.88 12.39 11.85
N TYR A 254 0.56 12.63 11.71
CA TYR A 254 -0.34 12.82 12.85
C TYR A 254 -0.34 11.60 13.78
N THR A 255 -0.46 10.40 13.24
CA THR A 255 -0.45 9.16 14.03
C THR A 255 0.88 8.98 14.79
N SER A 256 1.99 9.35 14.20
CA SER A 256 3.30 9.27 14.84
C SER A 256 3.45 10.28 15.98
N ASP A 257 2.92 11.49 15.82
CA ASP A 257 2.95 12.54 16.85
C ASP A 257 2.07 12.16 18.04
N GLU A 258 0.83 11.69 17.80
CA GLU A 258 -0.04 11.20 18.88
C GLU A 258 0.57 10.02 19.66
N MET A 259 1.25 9.10 18.98
CA MET A 259 1.94 7.98 19.65
C MET A 259 3.15 8.46 20.47
N SER A 260 3.86 9.48 20.02
CA SER A 260 4.99 10.05 20.76
C SER A 260 4.52 10.82 21.99
N ASP A 261 3.47 11.61 21.87
CA ASP A 261 2.89 12.36 22.98
C ASP A 261 2.29 11.44 24.04
N GLY A 262 1.55 10.41 23.61
CA GLY A 262 1.02 9.39 24.52
C GLY A 262 2.11 8.56 25.21
N ALA A 263 3.26 8.35 24.58
CA ALA A 263 4.42 7.70 25.20
C ALA A 263 5.12 8.62 26.21
N MET A 264 5.24 9.92 25.91
CA MET A 264 5.79 10.91 26.81
C MET A 264 4.91 11.10 28.04
N ASP A 265 3.59 11.16 27.88
CA ASP A 265 2.64 11.25 29.01
C ASP A 265 2.74 10.02 29.92
N LYS A 266 2.79 8.82 29.37
CA LYS A 266 2.97 7.58 30.15
C LYS A 266 4.32 7.54 30.86
N ALA A 267 5.40 7.96 30.23
CA ALA A 267 6.71 8.05 30.84
C ALA A 267 6.73 9.08 31.97
N ALA A 268 6.14 10.25 31.77
CA ALA A 268 6.00 11.28 32.80
C ALA A 268 5.16 10.82 33.99
N MET A 269 4.05 10.10 33.76
CA MET A 269 3.23 9.50 34.83
C MET A 269 4.02 8.46 35.63
N ARG A 270 4.75 7.58 34.97
CA ARG A 270 5.60 6.57 35.62
C ARG A 270 6.71 7.22 36.44
N TRP A 271 7.34 8.27 35.89
CA TRP A 271 8.37 9.02 36.59
C TRP A 271 7.85 9.67 37.87
N ARG A 272 6.68 10.30 37.84
CA ARG A 272 6.03 10.88 39.04
C ARG A 272 5.72 9.82 40.12
N GLN A 273 5.34 8.61 39.72
CA GLN A 273 5.13 7.50 40.66
C GLN A 273 6.44 7.08 41.35
N ILE A 274 7.54 7.03 40.55
CA ILE A 274 8.88 6.73 41.08
C ILE A 274 9.38 7.81 42.01
N GLU A 275 9.25 9.08 41.65
CA GLU A 275 9.62 10.22 42.49
C GLU A 275 8.88 10.19 43.83
N LYS A 276 7.59 9.97 43.81
CA LYS A 276 6.76 9.88 45.02
C LYS A 276 7.16 8.70 45.94
N PHE A 277 7.58 7.59 45.36
CA PHE A 277 8.11 6.44 46.10
C PHE A 277 9.44 6.78 46.79
N LEU A 278 10.32 7.46 46.08
CA LEU A 278 11.65 7.87 46.59
C LEU A 278 11.56 8.98 47.69
N GLU A 279 10.43 9.68 47.84
CA GLU A 279 10.21 10.59 48.97
C GLU A 279 10.22 9.86 50.32
N THR A 280 9.90 8.58 50.33
CA THR A 280 9.76 7.74 51.53
C THR A 280 10.74 6.55 51.57
N HIS A 281 11.49 6.31 50.49
CA HIS A 281 12.42 5.21 50.33
C HIS A 281 13.74 5.72 49.78
N GLU A 282 14.85 5.28 50.34
CA GLU A 282 16.20 5.71 49.90
C GLU A 282 16.64 5.15 48.53
N PHE A 283 16.00 4.08 48.08
CA PHE A 283 16.31 3.43 46.76
C PHE A 283 15.08 2.70 46.22
N ILE A 284 15.10 2.41 44.94
CA ILE A 284 14.06 1.66 44.23
C ILE A 284 14.68 0.46 43.49
N MET A 285 14.06 -0.70 43.55
CA MET A 285 14.47 -1.90 42.83
C MET A 285 13.58 -2.14 41.62
N ASN A 286 14.04 -2.98 40.67
CA ASN A 286 13.26 -3.34 39.49
C ASN A 286 11.88 -3.95 39.83
N ALA A 287 11.77 -4.67 40.94
CA ALA A 287 10.50 -5.21 41.42
C ALA A 287 9.50 -4.11 41.79
N ASP A 288 10.00 -3.06 42.46
CA ASP A 288 9.18 -1.92 42.88
C ASP A 288 8.69 -1.13 41.65
N VAL A 289 9.56 -0.92 40.66
CA VAL A 289 9.20 -0.25 39.39
C VAL A 289 8.09 -1.03 38.67
N ARG A 290 8.20 -2.35 38.62
CA ARG A 290 7.15 -3.20 38.00
C ARG A 290 5.80 -3.07 38.70
N ILE A 291 5.79 -3.04 40.01
CA ILE A 291 4.56 -2.89 40.81
C ILE A 291 3.99 -1.49 40.65
N LEU A 292 4.82 -0.46 40.83
CA LEU A 292 4.39 0.95 40.77
C LEU A 292 3.90 1.38 39.39
N CYS A 293 4.58 0.91 38.35
CA CYS A 293 4.31 1.34 36.97
C CYS A 293 3.44 0.34 36.20
N ASN A 294 3.03 -0.77 36.81
CA ASN A 294 2.25 -1.85 36.20
C ASN A 294 2.85 -2.35 34.87
N VAL A 295 4.13 -2.72 34.88
CA VAL A 295 4.93 -3.17 33.72
C VAL A 295 5.65 -4.50 34.00
#